data_3d27a5ea5f2a8bca91d9b28d6269f453
#
_entry.id   3d27a5ea5f2a8bca91d9b28d6269f453
#
_cell.length_a   1.000
_cell.length_b   1.000
_cell.length_c   1.000
_cell.angle_alpha   90.00
_cell.angle_beta   90.00
_cell.angle_gamma   90.00
#
_symmetry.space_group_name_H-M   'P 1'
#
loop_
_entity.id
_entity.type
_entity.pdbx_description
1 polymer ?
#
loop_
_entity_poly.entity_id
_entity_poly.type
_entity_poly.pdbx_seq_one_letter_code
_entity_poly.pdbx_strand_id
1 'polypeptide(L)'
;MQKNIIIKNGKIFTCENNLIIENGFIIIENGLIKAVDDMKNYNADENDSNVINADGLVITPGFIDAHCHIGICEDSLGYEGEDANEETDPITPQIRAIDAINP
;
A
#
# COMPACT_ATOMS: atom_id res chain seq x y z
N MET A 1 -15.20 -11.91 -15.04
CA MET A 1 -13.72 -11.96 -15.14
C MET A 1 -13.16 -10.64 -14.67
N GLN A 2 -12.13 -10.66 -13.83
CA GLN A 2 -11.45 -9.45 -13.41
C GLN A 2 -10.62 -8.94 -14.60
N LYS A 3 -10.84 -7.67 -15.01
CA LYS A 3 -10.05 -7.07 -16.10
C LYS A 3 -8.60 -6.88 -15.64
N ASN A 4 -7.67 -7.08 -16.56
CA ASN A 4 -6.28 -6.71 -16.31
C ASN A 4 -6.16 -5.21 -16.10
N ILE A 5 -5.15 -4.81 -15.32
CA ILE A 5 -4.86 -3.39 -15.07
C ILE A 5 -3.48 -3.09 -15.64
N ILE A 6 -3.38 -2.01 -16.41
CA ILE A 6 -2.12 -1.50 -16.92
C ILE A 6 -1.96 -0.07 -16.41
N ILE A 7 -0.87 0.19 -15.69
CA ILE A 7 -0.49 1.55 -15.24
C ILE A 7 0.72 1.96 -16.06
N LYS A 8 0.69 3.11 -16.71
CA LYS A 8 1.77 3.57 -17.57
C LYS A 8 2.15 5.03 -17.38
N ASN A 9 3.35 5.39 -17.81
CA ASN A 9 3.95 6.73 -17.77
C ASN A 9 4.20 7.27 -16.35
N GLY A 10 4.29 6.44 -15.33
CA GLY A 10 4.56 6.88 -13.96
C GLY A 10 6.03 6.76 -13.57
N LYS A 11 6.44 7.54 -12.57
CA LYS A 11 7.73 7.36 -11.89
C LYS A 11 7.55 6.27 -10.82
N ILE A 12 8.25 5.14 -10.97
CA ILE A 12 8.06 3.96 -10.12
C ILE A 12 9.23 3.82 -9.14
N PHE A 13 8.93 3.82 -7.85
CA PHE A 13 9.84 3.42 -6.79
C PHE A 13 9.62 1.93 -6.52
N THR A 14 10.52 1.07 -7.00
CA THR A 14 10.32 -0.38 -6.90
C THR A 14 10.50 -0.91 -5.48
N CYS A 15 11.21 -0.16 -4.63
CA CYS A 15 11.67 -0.57 -3.30
C CYS A 15 12.55 -1.84 -3.34
N GLU A 16 13.06 -2.21 -4.50
CA GLU A 16 14.01 -3.27 -4.70
C GLU A 16 15.36 -2.68 -5.12
N ASN A 17 16.41 -2.94 -4.36
CA ASN A 17 17.77 -2.46 -4.63
C ASN A 17 17.89 -0.95 -4.93
N ASN A 18 17.01 -0.12 -4.37
CA ASN A 18 16.91 1.32 -4.64
C ASN A 18 16.66 1.68 -6.11
N LEU A 19 16.11 0.76 -6.89
CA LEU A 19 15.80 1.00 -8.28
C LEU A 19 14.61 1.95 -8.42
N ILE A 20 14.81 3.03 -9.18
CA ILE A 20 13.77 3.98 -9.57
C ILE A 20 13.67 3.96 -11.09
N ILE A 21 12.45 3.79 -11.60
CA ILE A 21 12.13 3.86 -13.03
C ILE A 21 11.45 5.21 -13.27
N GLU A 22 12.11 6.11 -13.99
CA GLU A 22 11.64 7.49 -14.16
C GLU A 22 10.36 7.59 -15.01
N ASN A 23 10.20 6.71 -15.98
CA ASN A 23 9.01 6.61 -16.81
C ASN A 23 8.71 5.14 -17.07
N GLY A 24 7.87 4.54 -16.25
CA GLY A 24 7.65 3.11 -16.23
C GLY A 24 6.19 2.70 -16.44
N PHE A 25 6.01 1.39 -16.54
CA PHE A 25 4.71 0.76 -16.57
C PHE A 25 4.63 -0.42 -15.59
N ILE A 26 3.41 -0.75 -15.19
CA ILE A 26 3.08 -1.93 -14.40
C ILE A 26 1.92 -2.65 -15.08
N ILE A 27 2.05 -3.95 -15.25
CA ILE A 27 0.98 -4.84 -15.74
C ILE A 27 0.53 -5.73 -14.59
N ILE A 28 -0.76 -5.74 -14.33
CA ILE A 28 -1.39 -6.55 -13.29
C ILE A 28 -2.41 -7.48 -13.95
N GLU A 29 -2.22 -8.78 -13.76
CA GLU A 29 -3.08 -9.83 -14.26
C GLU A 29 -3.54 -10.72 -13.09
N ASN A 30 -4.85 -10.98 -13.02
CA ASN A 30 -5.43 -11.82 -11.97
C ASN A 30 -5.04 -11.39 -10.52
N GLY A 31 -4.89 -10.07 -10.30
CA GLY A 31 -4.51 -9.52 -9.00
C GLY A 31 -3.00 -9.61 -8.66
N LEU A 32 -2.17 -10.09 -9.58
CA LEU A 32 -0.72 -10.21 -9.41
C LEU A 32 0.02 -9.27 -10.36
N ILE A 33 1.13 -8.71 -9.90
CA ILE A 33 2.04 -7.93 -10.74
C ILE A 33 2.74 -8.88 -11.71
N LYS A 34 2.50 -8.69 -12.99
CA LYS A 34 3.07 -9.49 -14.08
C LYS A 34 4.37 -8.91 -14.60
N ALA A 35 4.44 -7.59 -14.71
CA ALA A 35 5.60 -6.88 -15.22
C ALA A 35 5.72 -5.49 -14.61
N VAL A 36 6.94 -5.04 -14.37
CA VAL A 36 7.32 -3.67 -14.03
C VAL A 36 8.57 -3.35 -14.82
N ASP A 37 8.53 -2.34 -15.69
CA ASP A 37 9.68 -1.98 -16.52
C ASP A 37 9.57 -0.53 -17.04
N ASP A 38 10.61 -0.07 -17.73
CA ASP A 38 10.66 1.22 -18.40
C ASP A 38 9.72 1.25 -19.63
N MET A 39 9.06 2.39 -19.87
CA MET A 39 8.14 2.57 -20.99
C MET A 39 8.76 2.28 -22.36
N LYS A 40 10.08 2.40 -22.53
CA LYS A 40 10.75 2.01 -23.78
C LYS A 40 10.61 0.53 -24.12
N ASN A 41 10.37 -0.32 -23.11
CA ASN A 41 10.14 -1.77 -23.27
C ASN A 41 8.65 -2.11 -23.30
N TYR A 42 7.77 -1.11 -23.29
CA TYR A 42 6.33 -1.33 -23.25
C TYR A 42 5.81 -1.95 -24.54
N ASN A 43 5.19 -3.11 -24.42
CA ASN A 43 4.58 -3.85 -25.55
C ASN A 43 3.39 -4.68 -25.02
N ALA A 44 2.43 -4.03 -24.38
CA ALA A 44 1.25 -4.71 -23.87
C ALA A 44 0.04 -4.46 -24.77
N ASP A 45 -0.79 -5.50 -24.94
CA ASP A 45 -2.11 -5.35 -25.54
C ASP A 45 -3.06 -4.71 -24.51
N GLU A 46 -3.61 -3.54 -24.86
CA GLU A 46 -4.53 -2.80 -24.01
C GLU A 46 -5.98 -3.27 -24.14
N ASN A 47 -6.27 -4.16 -25.10
CA ASN A 47 -7.61 -4.70 -25.27
C ASN A 47 -8.04 -5.46 -24.02
N ASP A 48 -9.29 -5.24 -23.59
CA ASP A 48 -9.87 -5.81 -22.37
C ASP A 48 -9.15 -5.48 -21.06
N SER A 49 -8.23 -4.49 -21.06
CA SER A 49 -7.52 -4.00 -19.89
C SER A 49 -8.08 -2.65 -19.41
N ASN A 50 -7.98 -2.41 -18.11
CA ASN A 50 -8.19 -1.09 -17.53
C ASN A 50 -6.85 -0.33 -17.54
N VAL A 51 -6.73 0.67 -18.40
CA VAL A 51 -5.49 1.43 -18.57
C VAL A 51 -5.54 2.70 -17.74
N ILE A 52 -4.55 2.90 -16.88
CA ILE A 52 -4.36 4.08 -16.05
C ILE A 52 -3.12 4.83 -16.54
N ASN A 53 -3.30 6.07 -16.96
CA ASN A 53 -2.16 6.95 -17.27
C ASN A 53 -1.72 7.68 -16.00
N ALA A 54 -0.50 7.40 -15.56
CA ALA A 54 0.13 7.96 -14.35
C ALA A 54 1.16 9.04 -14.69
N ASP A 55 1.02 9.72 -15.81
CA ASP A 55 1.93 10.82 -16.20
C ASP A 55 1.97 11.90 -15.12
N GLY A 56 3.18 12.26 -14.69
CA GLY A 56 3.41 13.20 -13.59
C GLY A 56 3.15 12.64 -12.18
N LEU A 57 2.76 11.37 -12.05
CA LEU A 57 2.51 10.73 -10.76
C LEU A 57 3.67 9.81 -10.34
N VAL A 58 3.74 9.61 -9.03
CA VAL A 58 4.67 8.66 -8.39
C VAL A 58 3.90 7.40 -8.00
N ILE A 59 4.49 6.25 -8.32
CA ILE A 59 3.95 4.94 -8.00
C ILE A 59 4.88 4.27 -6.99
N THR A 60 4.32 3.81 -5.89
CA THR A 60 5.04 3.08 -4.83
C THR A 60 4.29 1.80 -4.49
N PRO A 61 4.95 0.79 -3.89
CA PRO A 61 4.24 -0.25 -3.17
C PRO A 61 3.35 0.33 -2.07
N GLY A 62 2.36 -0.43 -1.62
CA GLY A 62 1.53 -0.03 -0.48
C GLY A 62 2.39 0.27 0.75
N PHE A 63 2.05 1.30 1.49
CA PHE A 63 2.79 1.67 2.69
C PHE A 63 2.53 0.67 3.81
N ILE A 64 3.61 0.29 4.51
CA ILE A 64 3.55 -0.50 5.73
C ILE A 64 4.00 0.41 6.86
N ASP A 65 3.08 0.73 7.76
CA ASP A 65 3.36 1.53 8.93
C ASP A 65 3.61 0.61 10.13
N ALA A 66 4.85 0.60 10.63
CA ALA A 66 5.23 -0.23 11.76
C ALA A 66 4.78 0.33 13.12
N HIS A 67 4.34 1.58 13.16
CA HIS A 67 3.84 2.22 14.38
C HIS A 67 2.63 3.10 14.03
N CYS A 68 1.44 2.61 14.26
CA CYS A 68 0.21 3.37 14.08
C CYS A 68 -0.76 3.13 15.24
N HIS A 69 -1.71 4.06 15.41
CA HIS A 69 -2.71 4.02 16.46
C HIS A 69 -4.14 3.97 15.87
N ILE A 70 -4.27 3.51 14.63
CA ILE A 70 -5.59 3.41 13.96
C ILE A 70 -6.45 2.37 14.66
N GLY A 71 -7.67 2.77 15.04
CA GLY A 71 -8.67 1.88 15.60
C GLY A 71 -8.50 1.54 17.09
N ILE A 72 -7.54 2.17 17.79
CA ILE A 72 -7.32 1.95 19.23
C ILE A 72 -7.78 3.11 20.11
N CYS A 73 -8.59 4.01 19.56
CA CYS A 73 -9.26 5.07 20.32
C CYS A 73 -10.75 5.01 20.03
N GLU A 74 -11.58 5.12 21.07
CA GLU A 74 -13.04 5.16 20.95
C GLU A 74 -13.56 6.60 21.03
N ASP A 75 -14.40 7.00 20.06
CA ASP A 75 -14.84 8.39 19.89
C ASP A 75 -15.71 8.94 21.03
N SER A 76 -16.34 8.08 21.82
CA SER A 76 -17.37 8.50 22.77
C SER A 76 -17.04 8.29 24.26
N LEU A 77 -15.93 7.62 24.56
CA LEU A 77 -15.57 7.27 25.93
C LEU A 77 -14.55 8.23 26.57
N GLY A 78 -14.04 9.22 25.82
CA GLY A 78 -13.04 10.14 26.33
C GLY A 78 -11.76 9.40 26.73
N TYR A 79 -11.23 9.74 27.90
CA TYR A 79 -9.97 9.17 28.40
C TYR A 79 -10.01 7.64 28.55
N GLU A 80 -11.10 7.06 28.95
CA GLU A 80 -11.24 5.60 29.10
C GLU A 80 -11.23 4.85 27.77
N GLY A 81 -11.44 5.54 26.64
CA GLY A 81 -11.37 4.99 25.29
C GLY A 81 -10.02 5.16 24.60
N GLU A 82 -9.02 5.66 25.30
CA GLU A 82 -7.67 5.87 24.76
C GLU A 82 -6.74 4.69 25.04
N ASP A 83 -6.86 3.63 24.24
CA ASP A 83 -6.05 2.40 24.38
C ASP A 83 -4.69 2.46 23.68
N ALA A 84 -4.18 3.66 23.43
CA ALA A 84 -2.96 3.87 22.65
C ALA A 84 -1.68 3.39 23.34
N ASN A 85 -1.64 3.41 24.67
CA ASN A 85 -0.48 2.99 25.45
C ASN A 85 -0.91 2.17 26.68
N GLU A 86 -0.15 1.14 27.01
CA GLU A 86 -0.27 0.42 28.27
C GLU A 86 0.29 1.27 29.41
N GLU A 87 -0.49 1.50 30.43
CA GLU A 87 -0.12 2.33 31.60
C GLU A 87 -0.14 1.57 32.93
N THR A 88 -0.55 0.28 32.91
CA THR A 88 -0.70 -0.52 34.13
C THR A 88 0.63 -1.06 34.63
N ASP A 89 1.42 -1.65 33.73
CA ASP A 89 2.70 -2.24 34.02
C ASP A 89 3.79 -1.78 33.03
N PRO A 90 5.06 -1.63 33.46
CA PRO A 90 6.12 -1.13 32.58
C PRO A 90 6.52 -2.11 31.45
N ILE A 91 6.18 -3.39 31.59
CA ILE A 91 6.48 -4.41 30.58
C ILE A 91 5.29 -5.37 30.47
N THR A 92 4.56 -5.31 29.37
CA THR A 92 3.37 -6.13 29.13
C THR A 92 3.41 -6.82 27.74
N PRO A 93 4.40 -7.71 27.49
CA PRO A 93 4.61 -8.30 26.16
C PRO A 93 3.48 -9.21 25.68
N GLN A 94 2.58 -9.62 26.57
CA GLN A 94 1.40 -10.43 26.27
C GLN A 94 0.25 -9.63 25.65
N ILE A 95 0.26 -8.31 25.79
CA ILE A 95 -0.81 -7.44 25.24
C ILE A 95 -0.58 -7.25 23.75
N ARG A 96 -1.65 -7.38 22.97
CA ARG A 96 -1.63 -7.21 21.50
C ARG A 96 -2.56 -6.08 21.11
N ALA A 97 -2.11 -5.23 20.17
CA ALA A 97 -2.92 -4.12 19.66
C ALA A 97 -4.27 -4.58 19.10
N ILE A 98 -4.33 -5.79 18.50
CA ILE A 98 -5.59 -6.33 17.95
C ILE A 98 -6.67 -6.54 19.01
N ASP A 99 -6.30 -6.70 20.27
CA ASP A 99 -7.26 -6.91 21.36
C ASP A 99 -7.96 -5.60 21.77
N ALA A 100 -7.38 -4.44 21.37
CA ALA A 100 -7.92 -3.10 21.62
C ALA A 100 -8.53 -2.43 20.36
N ILE A 101 -8.49 -3.10 19.20
CA ILE A 101 -9.05 -2.53 17.97
C ILE A 101 -10.58 -2.49 18.07
N ASN A 102 -11.12 -1.29 17.91
CA ASN A 102 -12.54 -1.02 17.79
C ASN A 102 -12.87 -0.88 16.27
N PRO A 103 -13.73 -1.74 15.70
CA PRO A 103 -14.07 -1.75 14.27
C PRO A 103 -14.98 -0.61 13.86
#